data_0a35a9c573eec81896e4ee3cef2b0336
#
_entry.id   0a35a9c573eec81896e4ee3cef2b0336
#
_cell.length_a   1.000
_cell.length_b   1.000
_cell.length_c   1.000
_cell.angle_alpha   90.00
_cell.angle_beta   90.00
_cell.angle_gamma   90.00
#
_symmetry.space_group_name_H-M   'P 1'
#
loop_
_entity.id
_entity.type
_entity.pdbx_description
1 polymer ?
#
loop_
_entity_poly.entity_id
_entity_poly.type
_entity_poly.pdbx_seq_one_letter_code
_entity_poly.pdbx_strand_id
1 'polypeptide(L)'
;MRVKIHCKKFDTEFKMALYAMTEFAMARLVESKRLRNNLSIDVHFRHHSAEGEAMIDHDTNPYRPRHFRVVIDHHRLEEDNYGRKRDVTEWAHEVLKTLAHELVHVKQYVMGELSMRREGLCYRGVHYDVKTLTEYFELPYEIEAYG
;
A
#
# COMPACT_ATOMS: atom_id res chain seq x y z
N MET A 1 -9.28 8.34 11.60
CA MET A 1 -8.10 7.76 10.93
C MET A 1 -6.96 8.75 10.95
N ARG A 2 -5.78 8.29 11.27
CA ARG A 2 -4.57 9.11 11.31
C ARG A 2 -3.67 8.73 10.14
N VAL A 3 -3.34 9.70 9.32
CA VAL A 3 -2.46 9.52 8.15
C VAL A 3 -1.25 10.44 8.30
N LYS A 4 -0.06 9.87 8.16
CA LYS A 4 1.20 10.64 8.12
C LYS A 4 1.94 10.34 6.82
N ILE A 5 2.35 11.38 6.13
CA ILE A 5 3.15 11.28 4.91
C ILE A 5 4.57 11.75 5.25
N HIS A 6 5.50 10.81 5.23
CA HIS A 6 6.91 11.04 5.59
C HIS A 6 7.74 11.28 4.32
N CYS A 7 7.79 12.53 3.87
CA CYS A 7 8.68 12.92 2.79
C CYS A 7 8.99 14.42 2.86
N LYS A 8 10.27 14.74 3.02
CA LYS A 8 10.73 16.13 3.11
C LYS A 8 10.97 16.78 1.74
N LYS A 9 11.10 15.98 0.68
CA LYS A 9 11.49 16.45 -0.66
C LYS A 9 10.32 16.82 -1.56
N PHE A 10 9.10 16.43 -1.20
CA PHE A 10 7.92 16.71 -2.03
C PHE A 10 7.33 18.06 -1.68
N ASP A 11 6.78 18.74 -2.68
CA ASP A 11 6.07 19.99 -2.44
C ASP A 11 4.77 19.76 -1.65
N THR A 12 4.24 20.84 -1.11
CA THR A 12 3.04 20.80 -0.27
C THR A 12 1.81 20.30 -1.03
N GLU A 13 1.65 20.71 -2.29
CA GLU A 13 0.52 20.29 -3.12
C GLU A 13 0.51 18.77 -3.32
N PHE A 14 1.67 18.20 -3.62
CA PHE A 14 1.77 16.76 -3.83
C PHE A 14 1.52 15.98 -2.53
N LYS A 15 2.06 16.47 -1.41
CA LYS A 15 1.77 15.87 -0.09
C LYS A 15 0.27 15.89 0.23
N MET A 16 -0.40 16.99 -0.07
CA MET A 16 -1.83 17.11 0.13
C MET A 16 -2.61 16.14 -0.78
N ALA A 17 -2.15 15.95 -2.01
CA ALA A 17 -2.75 14.98 -2.93
C ALA A 17 -2.60 13.55 -2.40
N LEU A 18 -1.43 13.19 -1.88
CA LEU A 18 -1.20 11.88 -1.27
C LEU A 18 -2.10 11.66 -0.05
N TYR A 19 -2.21 12.68 0.79
CA TYR A 19 -3.08 12.64 1.97
C TYR A 19 -4.54 12.46 1.56
N ALA A 20 -5.02 13.27 0.62
CA ALA A 20 -6.40 13.21 0.14
C ALA A 20 -6.71 11.86 -0.52
N MET A 21 -5.77 11.32 -1.31
CA MET A 21 -5.92 10.00 -1.92
C MET A 21 -6.07 8.92 -0.85
N THR A 22 -5.25 8.95 0.19
CA THR A 22 -5.30 7.97 1.27
C THR A 22 -6.64 8.02 1.99
N GLU A 23 -7.10 9.20 2.35
CA GLU A 23 -8.40 9.39 3.02
C GLU A 23 -9.56 8.93 2.14
N PHE A 24 -9.57 9.34 0.89
CA PHE A 24 -10.61 9.00 -0.08
C PHE A 24 -10.67 7.49 -0.32
N ALA A 25 -9.51 6.88 -0.58
CA ALA A 25 -9.43 5.45 -0.85
C ALA A 25 -9.89 4.63 0.36
N MET A 26 -9.41 4.97 1.55
CA MET A 26 -9.79 4.23 2.76
C MET A 26 -11.26 4.40 3.12
N ALA A 27 -11.85 5.56 2.84
CA ALA A 27 -13.28 5.77 3.06
C ALA A 27 -14.13 4.84 2.16
N ARG A 28 -13.64 4.52 0.96
CA ARG A 28 -14.32 3.60 0.05
C ARG A 28 -14.03 2.14 0.36
N LEU A 29 -12.78 1.84 0.72
CA LEU A 29 -12.33 0.46 0.95
C LEU A 29 -12.83 -0.10 2.29
N VAL A 30 -12.89 0.75 3.32
CA VAL A 30 -13.37 0.37 4.65
C VAL A 30 -14.59 1.23 4.97
N GLU A 31 -15.76 0.71 4.69
CA GLU A 31 -17.02 1.45 4.81
C GLU A 31 -17.37 1.81 6.25
N SER A 32 -17.00 0.97 7.22
CA SER A 32 -17.27 1.21 8.63
C SER A 32 -16.46 2.40 9.14
N LYS A 33 -17.12 3.51 9.42
CA LYS A 33 -16.51 4.71 10.00
C LYS A 33 -15.85 4.42 11.35
N ARG A 34 -16.49 3.60 12.16
CA ARG A 34 -15.96 3.19 13.47
C ARG A 34 -14.62 2.46 13.31
N LEU A 35 -14.54 1.55 12.35
CA LEU A 35 -13.32 0.80 12.06
C LEU A 35 -12.23 1.74 11.52
N ARG A 36 -12.56 2.60 10.56
CA ARG A 36 -11.62 3.57 10.00
C ARG A 36 -11.02 4.51 11.05
N ASN A 37 -11.84 4.98 11.99
CA ASN A 37 -11.39 5.92 13.00
C ASN A 37 -10.25 5.40 13.88
N ASN A 38 -10.09 4.08 13.95
CA ASN A 38 -9.04 3.43 14.73
C ASN A 38 -7.79 3.11 13.92
N LEU A 39 -7.76 3.45 12.63
CA LEU A 39 -6.64 3.13 11.75
C LEU A 39 -5.57 4.22 11.79
N SER A 40 -4.32 3.79 11.69
CA SER A 40 -3.15 4.66 11.53
C SER A 40 -2.32 4.16 10.36
N ILE A 41 -2.03 5.05 9.40
CA ILE A 41 -1.28 4.72 8.19
C ILE A 41 -0.12 5.71 8.06
N ASP A 42 1.09 5.18 8.06
CA ASP A 42 2.32 5.94 7.82
C ASP A 42 2.83 5.61 6.41
N VAL A 43 2.93 6.61 5.56
CA VAL A 43 3.45 6.46 4.20
C VAL A 43 4.87 6.99 4.14
N HIS A 44 5.81 6.12 3.76
CA HIS A 44 7.23 6.43 3.66
C HIS A 44 7.69 6.34 2.21
N PHE A 45 8.57 7.25 1.81
CA PHE A 45 9.18 7.27 0.49
C PHE A 45 10.68 7.04 0.65
N ARG A 46 11.13 5.86 0.22
CA ARG A 46 12.55 5.46 0.33
C ARG A 46 12.86 4.33 -0.64
N HIS A 47 14.14 4.02 -0.80
CA HIS A 47 14.56 2.85 -1.58
C HIS A 47 13.98 1.58 -0.98
N HIS A 48 13.49 0.71 -1.86
CA HIS A 48 12.86 -0.54 -1.46
C HIS A 48 13.09 -1.61 -2.54
N SER A 49 12.91 -2.88 -2.18
CA SER A 49 13.07 -4.01 -3.11
C SER A 49 11.95 -4.11 -4.15
N ALA A 50 10.82 -3.43 -3.92
CA ALA A 50 9.68 -3.35 -4.82
C ALA A 50 9.26 -1.91 -5.02
N GLU A 51 8.35 -1.64 -5.94
CA GLU A 51 7.79 -0.30 -6.17
C GLU A 51 7.04 0.21 -4.94
N GLY A 52 6.33 -0.68 -4.26
CA GLY A 52 5.62 -0.38 -3.02
C GLY A 52 5.38 -1.64 -2.20
N GLU A 53 5.08 -1.44 -0.94
CA GLU A 53 4.71 -2.51 -0.01
C GLU A 53 3.88 -1.96 1.12
N ALA A 54 2.82 -2.66 1.48
CA ALA A 54 2.04 -2.39 2.68
C ALA A 54 2.35 -3.45 3.73
N MET A 55 2.60 -3.01 4.94
CA MET A 55 2.95 -3.92 6.03
C MET A 55 2.26 -3.50 7.32
N ILE A 56 2.04 -4.48 8.19
CA ILE A 56 1.52 -4.24 9.54
C ILE A 56 2.67 -3.66 10.38
N ASP A 57 2.38 -2.59 11.11
CA ASP A 57 3.35 -2.03 12.05
C ASP A 57 3.50 -2.98 13.24
N HIS A 58 4.72 -3.14 13.73
CA HIS A 58 5.07 -4.12 14.76
C HIS A 58 4.37 -3.92 16.11
N ASP A 59 3.84 -2.72 16.39
CA ASP A 59 3.16 -2.40 17.63
C ASP A 59 1.69 -2.82 17.66
N THR A 60 1.17 -3.38 16.58
CA THR A 60 -0.23 -3.73 16.48
C THR A 60 -0.46 -5.21 16.74
N ASN A 61 -1.68 -5.53 17.18
CA ASN A 61 -2.11 -6.91 17.31
C ASN A 61 -2.22 -7.55 15.92
N PRO A 62 -1.48 -8.65 15.63
CA PRO A 62 -1.46 -9.24 14.30
C PRO A 62 -2.81 -9.83 13.87
N TYR A 63 -3.72 -10.12 14.80
CA TYR A 63 -5.05 -10.64 14.49
C TYR A 63 -6.06 -9.54 14.20
N ARG A 64 -5.82 -8.33 14.69
CA ARG A 64 -6.64 -7.14 14.46
C ARG A 64 -5.73 -5.93 14.23
N PRO A 65 -4.96 -5.93 13.14
CA PRO A 65 -4.02 -4.84 12.90
C PRO A 65 -4.77 -3.52 12.65
N ARG A 66 -4.24 -2.43 13.24
CA ARG A 66 -4.80 -1.08 13.12
C ARG A 66 -3.74 -0.05 12.75
N HIS A 67 -2.48 -0.43 12.80
CA HIS A 67 -1.35 0.43 12.44
C HIS A 67 -0.60 -0.18 11.27
N PHE A 68 -0.44 0.59 10.21
CA PHE A 68 0.15 0.12 8.96
C PHE A 68 1.23 1.08 8.49
N ARG A 69 2.20 0.51 7.80
CA ARG A 69 3.23 1.25 7.10
C ARG A 69 3.13 0.92 5.61
N VAL A 70 3.12 1.96 4.80
CA VAL A 70 3.22 1.83 3.35
C VAL A 70 4.55 2.43 2.93
N VAL A 71 5.36 1.67 2.20
CA VAL A 71 6.65 2.14 1.67
C VAL A 71 6.53 2.21 0.16
N ILE A 72 6.94 3.33 -0.43
CA ILE A 72 6.97 3.52 -1.88
C ILE A 72 8.38 3.91 -2.28
N ASP A 73 8.94 3.19 -3.23
CA ASP A 73 10.22 3.54 -3.85
C ASP A 73 9.95 4.45 -5.04
N HIS A 74 9.90 5.76 -4.78
CA HIS A 74 9.58 6.76 -5.80
C HIS A 74 10.65 6.87 -6.88
N HIS A 75 11.89 6.44 -6.62
CA HIS A 75 12.94 6.42 -7.63
C HIS A 75 12.72 5.34 -8.68
N ARG A 76 12.17 4.18 -8.29
CA ARG A 76 11.81 3.13 -9.26
C ARG A 76 10.73 3.58 -10.23
N LEU A 77 9.90 4.54 -9.82
CA LEU A 77 8.80 5.05 -10.63
C LEU A 77 9.22 6.18 -11.57
N GLU A 78 10.47 6.63 -11.50
CA GLU A 78 11.00 7.67 -12.40
C GLU A 78 11.11 7.19 -13.86
N GLU A 79 11.28 5.88 -14.08
CA GLU A 79 11.37 5.28 -15.40
C GLU A 79 10.26 4.26 -15.62
N ASP A 80 9.80 4.12 -16.87
CA ASP A 80 8.84 3.08 -17.24
C ASP A 80 9.55 1.73 -17.43
N ASN A 81 8.78 0.69 -17.78
CA ASN A 81 9.30 -0.67 -17.96
C ASN A 81 10.29 -0.80 -19.13
N TYR A 82 10.39 0.22 -19.99
CA TYR A 82 11.28 0.26 -21.14
C TYR A 82 12.49 1.18 -20.92
N GLY A 83 12.69 1.68 -19.70
CA GLY A 83 13.78 2.56 -19.35
C GLY A 83 13.58 4.02 -19.76
N ARG A 84 12.41 4.37 -20.28
CA ARG A 84 12.09 5.76 -20.63
C ARG A 84 11.76 6.55 -19.36
N LYS A 85 12.35 7.73 -19.23
CA LYS A 85 12.09 8.61 -18.09
C LYS A 85 10.67 9.20 -18.18
N ARG A 86 9.91 9.08 -17.11
CA ARG A 86 8.60 9.70 -16.97
C ARG A 86 8.75 11.19 -16.70
N ASP A 87 7.84 12.00 -17.24
CA ASP A 87 7.76 13.40 -16.84
C ASP A 87 7.16 13.51 -15.43
N VAL A 88 7.14 14.72 -14.85
CA VAL A 88 6.67 14.94 -13.49
C VAL A 88 5.20 14.50 -13.31
N THR A 89 4.36 14.77 -14.30
CA THR A 89 2.93 14.40 -14.25
C THR A 89 2.75 12.89 -14.29
N GLU A 90 3.43 12.21 -15.20
CA GLU A 90 3.41 10.75 -15.32
C GLU A 90 3.93 10.09 -14.03
N TRP A 91 5.03 10.61 -13.49
CA TRP A 91 5.61 10.12 -12.25
C TRP A 91 4.65 10.28 -11.07
N ALA A 92 4.06 11.47 -10.91
CA ALA A 92 3.09 11.73 -9.83
C ALA A 92 1.89 10.78 -9.93
N HIS A 93 1.41 10.54 -11.14
CA HIS A 93 0.30 9.60 -11.39
C HIS A 93 0.68 8.18 -10.96
N GLU A 94 1.88 7.71 -11.32
CA GLU A 94 2.36 6.39 -10.94
C GLU A 94 2.55 6.25 -9.42
N VAL A 95 3.01 7.29 -8.74
CA VAL A 95 3.12 7.29 -7.27
C VAL A 95 1.73 7.16 -6.64
N LEU A 96 0.75 7.93 -7.10
CA LEU A 96 -0.62 7.84 -6.58
C LEU A 96 -1.25 6.48 -6.86
N LYS A 97 -1.01 5.93 -8.03
CA LYS A 97 -1.49 4.60 -8.42
C LYS A 97 -0.88 3.50 -7.54
N THR A 98 0.43 3.58 -7.27
CA THR A 98 1.12 2.65 -6.39
C THR A 98 0.57 2.76 -4.96
N LEU A 99 0.35 3.98 -4.48
CA LEU A 99 -0.25 4.20 -3.17
C LEU A 99 -1.64 3.55 -3.09
N ALA A 100 -2.50 3.78 -4.09
CA ALA A 100 -3.84 3.17 -4.14
C ALA A 100 -3.77 1.65 -4.09
N HIS A 101 -2.84 1.05 -4.84
CA HIS A 101 -2.60 -0.40 -4.83
C HIS A 101 -2.26 -0.89 -3.41
N GLU A 102 -1.34 -0.22 -2.74
CA GLU A 102 -0.93 -0.62 -1.39
C GLU A 102 -2.04 -0.41 -0.36
N LEU A 103 -2.90 0.58 -0.55
CA LEU A 103 -4.05 0.79 0.34
C LEU A 103 -5.08 -0.34 0.24
N VAL A 104 -5.19 -1.02 -0.90
CA VAL A 104 -6.01 -2.23 -1.02
C VAL A 104 -5.46 -3.33 -0.12
N HIS A 105 -4.14 -3.49 -0.05
CA HIS A 105 -3.52 -4.45 0.87
C HIS A 105 -3.78 -4.07 2.33
N VAL A 106 -3.74 -2.79 2.67
CA VAL A 106 -4.12 -2.32 4.02
C VAL A 106 -5.55 -2.75 4.33
N LYS A 107 -6.49 -2.52 3.41
CA LYS A 107 -7.88 -2.97 3.55
C LYS A 107 -7.97 -4.49 3.76
N GLN A 108 -7.21 -5.26 2.98
CA GLN A 108 -7.19 -6.72 3.11
C GLN A 108 -6.74 -7.16 4.51
N TYR A 109 -5.73 -6.50 5.07
CA TYR A 109 -5.30 -6.75 6.46
C TYR A 109 -6.38 -6.33 7.48
N VAL A 110 -6.98 -5.16 7.31
CA VAL A 110 -8.01 -4.65 8.22
C VAL A 110 -9.23 -5.57 8.27
N MET A 111 -9.64 -6.07 7.11
CA MET A 111 -10.81 -6.95 6.99
C MET A 111 -10.48 -8.41 7.32
N GLY A 112 -9.24 -8.73 7.62
CA GLY A 112 -8.82 -10.09 7.92
C GLY A 112 -8.72 -11.01 6.71
N GLU A 113 -8.82 -10.46 5.50
CA GLU A 113 -8.67 -11.22 4.26
C GLU A 113 -7.22 -11.64 4.05
N LEU A 114 -6.30 -10.76 4.39
CA LEU A 114 -4.85 -10.98 4.35
C LEU A 114 -4.32 -11.00 5.77
N SER A 115 -3.49 -11.99 6.10
CA SER A 115 -2.93 -12.13 7.43
C SER A 115 -1.51 -12.68 7.37
N MET A 116 -0.69 -12.26 8.35
CA MET A 116 0.64 -12.80 8.52
C MET A 116 0.58 -13.89 9.59
N ARG A 117 0.91 -15.11 9.22
CA ARG A 117 0.91 -16.30 10.07
C ARG A 117 2.34 -16.84 10.20
N ARG A 118 2.53 -17.88 11.04
CA ARG A 118 3.82 -18.57 11.16
C ARG A 118 4.33 -19.10 9.84
N GLU A 119 3.43 -19.64 9.02
CA GLU A 119 3.73 -20.17 7.69
C GLU A 119 4.03 -19.09 6.65
N GLY A 120 3.79 -17.82 6.99
CA GLY A 120 3.92 -16.70 6.08
C GLY A 120 2.60 -16.00 5.81
N LEU A 121 2.49 -15.40 4.63
CA LEU A 121 1.33 -14.62 4.23
C LEU A 121 0.17 -15.52 3.83
N CYS A 122 -0.99 -15.29 4.42
CA CYS A 122 -2.24 -16.02 4.12
C CYS A 122 -3.30 -15.06 3.59
N TYR A 123 -4.03 -15.47 2.55
CA TYR A 123 -5.16 -14.74 2.02
C TYR A 123 -6.41 -15.61 2.12
N ARG A 124 -7.41 -15.12 2.86
CA ARG A 124 -8.66 -15.84 3.17
C ARG A 124 -8.41 -17.24 3.73
N GLY A 125 -7.39 -17.34 4.61
CA GLY A 125 -7.03 -18.59 5.28
C GLY A 125 -6.13 -19.53 4.48
N VAL A 126 -5.72 -19.17 3.26
CA VAL A 126 -4.86 -20.00 2.40
C VAL A 126 -3.47 -19.40 2.32
N HIS A 127 -2.46 -20.22 2.57
CA HIS A 127 -1.07 -19.82 2.45
C HIS A 127 -0.62 -19.83 0.98
N TYR A 128 0.08 -18.78 0.58
CA TYR A 128 0.60 -18.63 -0.79
C TYR A 128 2.12 -18.40 -0.76
N ASP A 129 2.84 -19.23 -1.50
CA ASP A 129 4.27 -19.04 -1.75
C ASP A 129 4.50 -18.43 -3.12
N VAL A 130 5.37 -17.42 -3.18
CA VAL A 130 5.73 -16.75 -4.43
C VAL A 130 7.06 -17.30 -4.92
N LYS A 131 7.07 -18.01 -6.04
CA LYS A 131 8.26 -18.62 -6.64
C LYS A 131 8.71 -17.89 -7.91
N THR A 132 7.78 -17.32 -8.66
CA THR A 132 8.04 -16.63 -9.91
C THR A 132 7.27 -15.30 -9.97
N LEU A 133 7.69 -14.39 -10.86
CA LEU A 133 6.99 -13.13 -11.07
C LEU A 133 5.55 -13.36 -11.59
N THR A 134 5.37 -14.38 -12.46
CA THR A 134 4.05 -14.75 -12.96
C THR A 134 3.12 -15.18 -11.82
N GLU A 135 3.63 -16.04 -10.93
CA GLU A 135 2.87 -16.48 -9.75
C GLU A 135 2.49 -15.28 -8.86
N TYR A 136 3.40 -14.31 -8.70
CA TYR A 136 3.12 -13.09 -7.93
C TYR A 136 1.90 -12.34 -8.48
N PHE A 137 1.84 -12.08 -9.79
CA PHE A 137 0.73 -11.34 -10.40
C PHE A 137 -0.58 -12.14 -10.40
N GLU A 138 -0.51 -13.46 -10.31
CA GLU A 138 -1.69 -14.33 -10.25
C GLU A 138 -2.22 -14.54 -8.83
N LEU A 139 -1.53 -14.03 -7.80
CA LEU A 139 -1.98 -14.15 -6.42
C LEU A 139 -3.34 -13.44 -6.23
N PRO A 140 -4.31 -14.09 -5.58
CA PRO A 140 -5.65 -13.52 -5.43
C PRO A 140 -5.68 -12.13 -4.79
N TYR A 141 -4.87 -11.89 -3.78
CA TYR A 141 -4.80 -10.59 -3.12
C TYR A 141 -4.17 -9.52 -4.01
N GLU A 142 -3.25 -9.90 -4.91
CA GLU A 142 -2.67 -8.98 -5.89
C GLU A 142 -3.68 -8.65 -7.00
N ILE A 143 -4.44 -9.64 -7.46
CA ILE A 143 -5.49 -9.43 -8.46
C ILE A 143 -6.51 -8.41 -7.94
N GLU A 144 -6.95 -8.52 -6.69
CA GLU A 144 -7.85 -7.54 -6.08
C GLU A 144 -7.20 -6.15 -6.05
N ALA A 145 -5.91 -6.05 -5.68
CA ALA A 145 -5.22 -4.77 -5.59
C ALA A 145 -5.04 -4.08 -6.95
N TYR A 146 -4.88 -4.83 -8.03
CA TYR A 146 -4.79 -4.29 -9.39
C TYR A 146 -6.17 -3.98 -10.00
N GLY A 147 -7.20 -4.64 -9.53
CA GLY A 147 -8.59 -4.40 -9.92
C GLY A 147 -9.18 -3.18 -9.24
#